data_fa3c07955683376c82bc1f6e301531b3
#
_entry.id   fa3c07955683376c82bc1f6e301531b3
#
_cell.length_a   1.000
_cell.length_b   1.000
_cell.length_c   1.000
_cell.angle_alpha   90.00
_cell.angle_beta   90.00
_cell.angle_gamma   90.00
#
_symmetry.space_group_name_H-M   'P 1'
#
loop_
_entity.id
_entity.type
_entity.pdbx_description
1 polymer ?
#
loop_
_entity_poly.entity_id
_entity_poly.type
_entity_poly.pdbx_seq_one_letter_code
_entity_poly.pdbx_strand_id
1 'polypeptide(L)'
;MHERERTGAGRFLALVVAAVLAVGALLGYQGELPRWPLREDAVEHSLLGPPLPPLDATVVSQVVEPALVNVNASVRPFGLGAAGSGIVLTADGQVLTSHHVIKGAESVRVTDIGTGAVYPATVLGYDSSADIALLELSGAEALPVARLGSSIALRIGDEVLAIGNAGGTGSPTAVGGTITGLDSTIVARDAADLSRKNLTGMIEIAGAVSAGQSGGALVDRYGAVVGVVAAASGEVRQLLGRDPSGYAVPIDDAMAVVRQIRSGTPTDTVQVGPTATLGILTTDDRDGGARIDLAIHGLPAHAAGLNEGEVIVAVDGRPVATAKALRAALNVRKPNDVVRLDLTGPGGQRTVSVTLSAGPPN
;
A
#
# COMPACT_ATOMS: atom_id res chain seq x y z
N MET A 1 -68.53 21.84 49.17
CA MET A 1 -69.47 20.87 48.51
C MET A 1 -68.96 20.67 47.08
N HIS A 2 -67.80 19.97 46.83
CA HIS A 2 -67.29 19.56 45.54
C HIS A 2 -66.23 18.51 45.66
N GLU A 3 -66.67 17.31 46.11
CA GLU A 3 -65.72 16.20 46.23
C GLU A 3 -66.40 14.84 45.96
N ARG A 4 -67.13 14.68 44.86
CA ARG A 4 -67.81 13.42 44.56
C ARG A 4 -67.86 13.00 43.06
N GLU A 5 -67.21 13.67 42.12
CA GLU A 5 -67.29 13.27 40.72
C GLU A 5 -66.00 12.74 40.04
N ARG A 6 -64.87 12.62 40.77
CA ARG A 6 -63.62 12.13 40.18
C ARG A 6 -63.39 10.63 40.33
N THR A 7 -64.22 9.91 41.07
CA THR A 7 -64.04 8.45 41.35
C THR A 7 -64.73 7.56 40.35
N GLY A 8 -65.66 8.05 39.51
CA GLY A 8 -66.42 7.25 38.54
C GLY A 8 -65.64 6.98 37.28
N ALA A 9 -65.00 7.96 36.72
CA ALA A 9 -64.27 7.86 35.45
C ALA A 9 -63.05 6.96 35.51
N GLY A 10 -62.30 7.00 36.62
CA GLY A 10 -61.13 6.14 36.84
C GLY A 10 -61.50 4.67 37.05
N ARG A 11 -62.61 4.36 37.72
CA ARG A 11 -63.13 3.01 37.85
C ARG A 11 -63.70 2.44 36.57
N PHE A 12 -64.34 3.27 35.74
CA PHE A 12 -64.83 2.87 34.41
C PHE A 12 -63.71 2.56 33.47
N LEU A 13 -62.65 3.39 33.41
CA LEU A 13 -61.46 3.15 32.63
C LEU A 13 -60.69 1.89 33.07
N ALA A 14 -60.58 1.65 34.36
CA ALA A 14 -59.90 0.44 34.88
C ALA A 14 -60.69 -0.86 34.51
N LEU A 15 -62.03 -0.79 34.55
CA LEU A 15 -62.91 -1.90 34.15
C LEU A 15 -62.79 -2.18 32.62
N VAL A 16 -62.74 -1.14 31.80
CA VAL A 16 -62.56 -1.31 30.36
C VAL A 16 -61.20 -1.91 30.04
N VAL A 17 -60.13 -1.44 30.66
CA VAL A 17 -58.78 -1.99 30.48
C VAL A 17 -58.74 -3.44 30.94
N ALA A 18 -59.33 -3.77 32.11
CA ALA A 18 -59.38 -5.14 32.60
C ALA A 18 -60.22 -6.06 31.65
N ALA A 19 -61.29 -5.57 31.09
CA ALA A 19 -62.09 -6.31 30.12
C ALA A 19 -61.34 -6.57 28.80
N VAL A 20 -60.58 -5.57 28.30
CA VAL A 20 -59.77 -5.71 27.09
C VAL A 20 -58.62 -6.71 27.32
N LEU A 21 -57.95 -6.67 28.49
CA LEU A 21 -56.91 -7.62 28.84
C LEU A 21 -57.49 -9.03 29.04
N ALA A 22 -58.70 -9.20 29.64
CA ALA A 22 -59.35 -10.48 29.78
C ALA A 22 -59.76 -11.13 28.45
N VAL A 23 -60.30 -10.28 27.53
CA VAL A 23 -60.66 -10.72 26.17
C VAL A 23 -59.39 -11.10 25.39
N GLY A 24 -58.29 -10.30 25.51
CA GLY A 24 -56.99 -10.62 24.91
C GLY A 24 -56.42 -11.93 25.44
N ALA A 25 -56.51 -12.20 26.75
CA ALA A 25 -56.07 -13.42 27.35
C ALA A 25 -56.91 -14.62 26.94
N LEU A 26 -58.25 -14.43 26.80
CA LEU A 26 -59.17 -15.50 26.36
C LEU A 26 -58.92 -15.87 24.89
N LEU A 27 -58.74 -14.87 24.00
CA LEU A 27 -58.40 -15.11 22.59
C LEU A 27 -57.02 -15.74 22.43
N GLY A 28 -56.04 -15.39 23.30
CA GLY A 28 -54.76 -16.04 23.35
C GLY A 28 -54.80 -17.49 23.80
N TYR A 29 -55.68 -17.82 24.79
CA TYR A 29 -55.89 -19.19 25.25
C TYR A 29 -56.60 -20.07 24.22
N GLN A 30 -57.52 -19.52 23.44
CA GLN A 30 -58.22 -20.23 22.36
C GLN A 30 -57.42 -20.31 21.04
N GLY A 31 -56.23 -19.69 20.97
CA GLY A 31 -55.36 -19.70 19.79
C GLY A 31 -55.91 -18.85 18.64
N GLU A 32 -56.91 -18.00 18.89
CA GLU A 32 -57.57 -17.15 17.88
C GLU A 32 -57.06 -15.73 17.82
N LEU A 33 -55.90 -15.43 18.43
CA LEU A 33 -55.25 -14.13 18.21
C LEU A 33 -54.90 -14.03 16.72
N PRO A 34 -55.31 -12.96 16.04
CA PRO A 34 -54.87 -12.73 14.68
C PRO A 34 -53.32 -12.74 14.68
N ARG A 35 -52.76 -13.73 14.04
CA ARG A 35 -51.32 -13.71 13.73
C ARG A 35 -51.18 -12.61 12.70
N TRP A 36 -50.85 -11.40 13.18
CA TRP A 36 -50.34 -10.37 12.32
C TRP A 36 -49.04 -10.96 11.74
N PRO A 37 -48.95 -11.17 10.42
CA PRO A 37 -47.67 -11.51 9.84
C PRO A 37 -46.79 -10.27 10.00
N LEU A 38 -45.99 -10.28 11.07
CA LEU A 38 -44.79 -9.43 11.07
C LEU A 38 -43.97 -9.99 9.91
N ARG A 39 -44.06 -9.36 8.75
CA ARG A 39 -43.14 -9.61 7.64
C ARG A 39 -41.79 -9.07 8.07
N GLU A 40 -41.10 -9.80 8.95
CA GLU A 40 -39.69 -9.52 9.28
C GLU A 40 -38.86 -9.55 8.00
N ASP A 41 -39.18 -10.42 7.06
CA ASP A 41 -38.46 -10.52 5.77
C ASP A 41 -38.66 -9.30 4.84
N ALA A 42 -39.73 -8.55 4.97
CA ALA A 42 -40.03 -7.40 4.08
C ALA A 42 -39.37 -6.11 4.51
N VAL A 43 -38.97 -5.98 5.79
CA VAL A 43 -38.34 -4.76 6.30
C VAL A 43 -36.82 -4.81 6.08
N GLU A 44 -36.21 -5.97 6.24
CA GLU A 44 -34.77 -6.14 6.01
C GLU A 44 -34.40 -5.98 4.53
N HIS A 45 -35.21 -6.52 3.60
CA HIS A 45 -34.97 -6.38 2.16
C HIS A 45 -35.27 -4.97 1.60
N SER A 46 -36.04 -4.15 2.32
CA SER A 46 -36.38 -2.80 1.87
C SER A 46 -35.37 -1.73 2.30
N LEU A 47 -34.52 -2.02 3.28
CA LEU A 47 -33.45 -1.13 3.75
C LEU A 47 -32.12 -1.40 3.06
N LEU A 48 -31.91 -2.62 2.60
CA LEU A 48 -30.82 -2.99 1.73
C LEU A 48 -31.36 -2.92 0.30
N GLY A 49 -30.90 -1.96 -0.48
CA GLY A 49 -31.21 -1.90 -1.92
C GLY A 49 -30.94 -3.26 -2.60
N PRO A 50 -31.40 -3.47 -3.84
CA PRO A 50 -31.12 -4.72 -4.55
C PRO A 50 -29.63 -4.99 -4.50
N PRO A 51 -29.19 -6.25 -4.34
CA PRO A 51 -27.78 -6.61 -4.34
C PRO A 51 -27.14 -6.03 -5.61
N LEU A 52 -26.00 -5.40 -5.45
CA LEU A 52 -25.25 -4.87 -6.58
C LEU A 52 -24.92 -6.01 -7.54
N PRO A 53 -24.99 -5.79 -8.87
CA PRO A 53 -24.57 -6.81 -9.82
C PRO A 53 -23.11 -7.18 -9.55
N PRO A 54 -22.67 -8.43 -9.81
CA PRO A 54 -21.27 -8.83 -9.70
C PRO A 54 -20.35 -7.88 -10.49
N LEU A 55 -19.11 -7.71 -10.01
CA LEU A 55 -18.09 -6.92 -10.71
C LEU A 55 -17.83 -7.55 -12.09
N ASP A 56 -18.02 -6.79 -13.17
CA ASP A 56 -17.65 -7.21 -14.52
C ASP A 56 -16.18 -6.86 -14.77
N ALA A 57 -15.32 -7.87 -14.62
CA ALA A 57 -13.88 -7.71 -14.78
C ALA A 57 -13.49 -7.19 -16.18
N THR A 58 -14.20 -7.59 -17.23
CA THR A 58 -13.91 -7.16 -18.61
C THR A 58 -14.20 -5.68 -18.79
N VAL A 59 -15.37 -5.23 -18.37
CA VAL A 59 -15.77 -3.82 -18.47
C VAL A 59 -14.86 -2.94 -17.65
N VAL A 60 -14.55 -3.34 -16.39
CA VAL A 60 -13.66 -2.58 -15.52
C VAL A 60 -12.25 -2.50 -16.08
N SER A 61 -11.70 -3.63 -16.58
CA SER A 61 -10.36 -3.64 -17.21
C SER A 61 -10.27 -2.67 -18.38
N GLN A 62 -11.24 -2.70 -19.30
CA GLN A 62 -11.24 -1.80 -20.47
C GLN A 62 -11.22 -0.31 -20.10
N VAL A 63 -11.80 0.05 -18.98
CA VAL A 63 -11.80 1.44 -18.48
C VAL A 63 -10.48 1.82 -17.84
N VAL A 64 -9.83 0.88 -17.14
CA VAL A 64 -8.64 1.14 -16.31
C VAL A 64 -7.33 0.97 -17.08
N GLU A 65 -7.24 -0.06 -17.92
CA GLU A 65 -6.00 -0.43 -18.64
C GLU A 65 -5.33 0.73 -19.40
N PRO A 66 -6.08 1.65 -20.06
CA PRO A 66 -5.44 2.78 -20.75
C PRO A 66 -4.65 3.72 -19.83
N ALA A 67 -4.97 3.74 -18.54
CA ALA A 67 -4.28 4.55 -17.54
C ALA A 67 -3.16 3.77 -16.79
N LEU A 68 -2.82 2.57 -17.27
CA LEU A 68 -1.73 1.75 -16.72
C LEU A 68 -0.53 1.75 -17.66
N VAL A 69 0.63 1.52 -17.08
CA VAL A 69 1.90 1.44 -17.81
C VAL A 69 2.72 0.24 -17.32
N ASN A 70 3.61 -0.26 -18.17
CA ASN A 70 4.60 -1.25 -17.81
C ASN A 70 5.89 -0.55 -17.36
N VAL A 71 6.39 -0.86 -16.18
CA VAL A 71 7.62 -0.31 -15.61
C VAL A 71 8.73 -1.34 -15.76
N ASN A 72 9.82 -0.98 -16.42
CA ASN A 72 11.00 -1.82 -16.61
C ASN A 72 12.22 -1.12 -16.01
N ALA A 73 12.81 -1.72 -15.00
CA ALA A 73 13.99 -1.22 -14.32
C ALA A 73 15.22 -2.08 -14.67
N SER A 74 16.34 -1.45 -14.99
CA SER A 74 17.62 -2.13 -15.26
C SER A 74 18.51 -2.01 -14.05
N VAL A 75 18.94 -3.15 -13.49
CA VAL A 75 19.83 -3.24 -12.33
C VAL A 75 21.15 -3.83 -12.76
N ARG A 76 22.28 -3.15 -12.50
CA ARG A 76 23.64 -3.68 -12.75
C ARG A 76 24.25 -4.24 -11.44
N PRO A 77 25.30 -5.07 -11.52
CA PRO A 77 26.11 -5.43 -12.71
C PRO A 77 25.61 -6.64 -13.50
N PHE A 78 24.53 -7.33 -13.01
CA PHE A 78 24.17 -8.64 -13.55
C PHE A 78 23.17 -8.60 -14.72
N GLY A 79 22.81 -7.41 -15.21
CA GLY A 79 21.81 -7.28 -16.28
C GLY A 79 20.41 -7.77 -15.88
N LEU A 80 20.19 -7.92 -14.58
CA LEU A 80 18.88 -8.29 -14.05
C LEU A 80 17.93 -7.12 -14.24
N GLY A 81 16.79 -7.38 -14.85
CA GLY A 81 15.70 -6.42 -14.98
C GLY A 81 14.61 -6.73 -13.97
N ALA A 82 14.05 -5.70 -13.37
CA ALA A 82 12.78 -5.81 -12.69
C ALA A 82 11.68 -5.33 -13.63
N ALA A 83 10.57 -6.05 -13.70
CA ALA A 83 9.38 -5.68 -14.44
C ALA A 83 8.21 -5.56 -13.48
N GLY A 84 7.44 -4.50 -13.62
CA GLY A 84 6.25 -4.22 -12.85
C GLY A 84 5.27 -3.37 -13.63
N SER A 85 4.35 -2.80 -12.92
CA SER A 85 3.28 -1.94 -13.45
C SER A 85 3.35 -0.55 -12.83
N GLY A 86 2.62 0.39 -13.43
CA GLY A 86 2.43 1.72 -12.88
C GLY A 86 1.07 2.28 -13.21
N ILE A 87 0.66 3.30 -12.48
CA ILE A 87 -0.61 3.99 -12.58
C ILE A 87 -0.35 5.43 -12.98
N VAL A 88 -0.90 5.88 -14.09
CA VAL A 88 -0.73 7.26 -14.58
C VAL A 88 -1.54 8.22 -13.70
N LEU A 89 -0.85 9.16 -13.05
CA LEU A 89 -1.46 10.16 -12.17
C LEU A 89 -1.72 11.50 -12.88
N THR A 90 -0.94 11.82 -13.93
CA THR A 90 -1.10 13.07 -14.68
C THR A 90 -0.85 12.85 -16.16
N ALA A 91 -1.48 13.65 -17.00
CA ALA A 91 -1.37 13.51 -18.46
C ALA A 91 0.01 13.85 -19.02
N ASP A 92 0.83 14.57 -18.27
CA ASP A 92 2.20 14.96 -18.58
C ASP A 92 3.26 13.97 -18.08
N GLY A 93 2.84 12.85 -17.44
CA GLY A 93 3.72 11.71 -17.24
C GLY A 93 4.09 11.36 -15.81
N GLN A 94 3.38 11.85 -14.78
CA GLN A 94 3.62 11.32 -13.43
C GLN A 94 2.98 9.95 -13.27
N VAL A 95 3.79 8.98 -12.82
CA VAL A 95 3.41 7.58 -12.66
C VAL A 95 3.69 7.11 -11.24
N LEU A 96 2.66 6.54 -10.62
CA LEU A 96 2.74 5.87 -9.33
C LEU A 96 3.10 4.39 -9.55
N THR A 97 4.07 3.87 -8.78
CA THR A 97 4.46 2.45 -8.83
C THR A 97 4.93 1.98 -7.44
N SER A 98 5.25 0.70 -7.31
CA SER A 98 5.88 0.16 -6.10
C SER A 98 7.38 0.44 -6.05
N HIS A 99 7.90 0.77 -4.86
CA HIS A 99 9.34 1.04 -4.68
C HIS A 99 10.20 -0.18 -5.06
N HIS A 100 9.80 -1.41 -4.69
CA HIS A 100 10.59 -2.60 -4.99
C HIS A 100 10.76 -2.86 -6.50
N VAL A 101 9.88 -2.32 -7.36
CA VAL A 101 10.01 -2.41 -8.83
C VAL A 101 11.20 -1.59 -9.33
N ILE A 102 11.54 -0.49 -8.65
CA ILE A 102 12.62 0.41 -9.06
C ILE A 102 13.85 0.33 -8.16
N LYS A 103 13.82 -0.49 -7.11
CA LYS A 103 14.93 -0.64 -6.17
C LYS A 103 16.20 -1.10 -6.88
N GLY A 104 17.31 -0.40 -6.66
CA GLY A 104 18.59 -0.69 -7.29
C GLY A 104 18.67 -0.32 -8.77
N ALA A 105 17.64 0.30 -9.36
CA ALA A 105 17.61 0.64 -10.77
C ALA A 105 18.61 1.75 -11.12
N GLU A 106 19.47 1.50 -12.11
CA GLU A 106 20.29 2.56 -12.73
C GLU A 106 19.52 3.32 -13.81
N SER A 107 18.54 2.69 -14.44
CA SER A 107 17.62 3.32 -15.37
C SER A 107 16.24 2.69 -15.31
N VAL A 108 15.23 3.51 -15.51
CA VAL A 108 13.83 3.09 -15.55
C VAL A 108 13.26 3.50 -16.92
N ARG A 109 12.58 2.57 -17.57
CA ARG A 109 11.80 2.79 -18.80
C ARG A 109 10.37 2.40 -18.57
N VAL A 110 9.46 3.21 -19.04
CA VAL A 110 8.03 2.99 -18.90
C VAL A 110 7.40 2.88 -20.27
N THR A 111 6.60 1.85 -20.48
CA THR A 111 5.86 1.63 -21.74
C THR A 111 4.39 1.91 -21.50
N ASP A 112 3.83 2.84 -22.25
CA ASP A 112 2.39 3.08 -22.33
C ASP A 112 1.71 1.86 -22.96
N ILE A 113 0.75 1.28 -22.26
CA ILE A 113 0.05 0.07 -22.69
C ILE A 113 -0.84 0.37 -23.92
N GLY A 114 -1.45 1.55 -23.96
CA GLY A 114 -2.38 1.93 -25.03
C GLY A 114 -1.71 2.13 -26.38
N THR A 115 -0.53 2.74 -26.40
CA THR A 115 0.18 3.12 -27.65
C THR A 115 1.43 2.30 -27.92
N GLY A 116 1.98 1.63 -26.90
CA GLY A 116 3.29 0.97 -26.98
C GLY A 116 4.48 1.94 -26.94
N ALA A 117 4.25 3.24 -26.75
CA ALA A 117 5.32 4.24 -26.63
C ALA A 117 6.18 3.98 -25.38
N VAL A 118 7.50 4.14 -25.53
CA VAL A 118 8.47 3.91 -24.46
C VAL A 118 9.11 5.23 -24.05
N TYR A 119 8.99 5.55 -22.78
CA TYR A 119 9.51 6.78 -22.18
C TYR A 119 10.65 6.47 -21.20
N PRO A 120 11.75 7.23 -21.22
CA PRO A 120 12.69 7.29 -20.10
C PRO A 120 11.96 7.86 -18.88
N ALA A 121 12.23 7.30 -17.69
CA ALA A 121 11.63 7.78 -16.46
C ALA A 121 12.67 8.21 -15.44
N THR A 122 12.40 9.32 -14.76
CA THR A 122 13.17 9.81 -13.60
C THR A 122 12.40 9.48 -12.32
N VAL A 123 13.10 9.01 -11.29
CA VAL A 123 12.51 8.80 -9.97
C VAL A 123 12.42 10.15 -9.26
N LEU A 124 11.20 10.65 -9.04
CA LEU A 124 10.95 11.88 -8.29
C LEU A 124 11.14 11.68 -6.79
N GLY A 125 10.85 10.48 -6.30
CA GLY A 125 11.01 10.09 -4.91
C GLY A 125 10.33 8.77 -4.62
N TYR A 126 10.55 8.29 -3.40
CA TYR A 126 9.96 7.03 -2.93
C TYR A 126 9.90 6.96 -1.41
N ASP A 127 9.03 6.10 -0.89
CA ASP A 127 9.05 5.61 0.49
C ASP A 127 9.29 4.10 0.47
N SER A 128 10.49 3.70 0.88
CA SER A 128 10.83 2.28 0.92
C SER A 128 10.04 1.52 1.99
N SER A 129 9.55 2.15 3.06
CA SER A 129 8.76 1.52 4.11
C SER A 129 7.30 1.30 3.70
N ALA A 130 6.72 2.22 2.95
CA ALA A 130 5.37 2.11 2.40
C ALA A 130 5.32 1.35 1.07
N ASP A 131 6.47 1.05 0.46
CA ASP A 131 6.60 0.43 -0.85
C ASP A 131 5.99 1.25 -2.00
N ILE A 132 6.12 2.56 -1.97
CA ILE A 132 5.59 3.50 -2.96
C ILE A 132 6.71 4.29 -3.62
N ALA A 133 6.60 4.52 -4.93
CA ALA A 133 7.48 5.39 -5.69
C ALA A 133 6.69 6.24 -6.69
N LEU A 134 7.21 7.44 -6.96
CA LEU A 134 6.71 8.36 -7.97
C LEU A 134 7.77 8.58 -9.06
N LEU A 135 7.35 8.38 -10.29
CA LEU A 135 8.17 8.57 -11.48
C LEU A 135 7.68 9.76 -12.30
N GLU A 136 8.57 10.36 -13.08
CA GLU A 136 8.28 11.35 -14.11
C GLU A 136 8.75 10.83 -15.47
N LEU A 137 7.86 10.75 -16.45
CA LEU A 137 8.15 10.31 -17.81
C LEU A 137 8.65 11.48 -18.65
N SER A 138 9.79 11.31 -19.30
CA SER A 138 10.35 12.36 -20.14
C SER A 138 9.67 12.41 -21.51
N GLY A 139 9.02 13.52 -21.81
CA GLY A 139 8.38 13.76 -23.13
C GLY A 139 7.04 13.08 -23.28
N ALA A 140 6.40 12.67 -22.19
CA ALA A 140 5.04 12.17 -22.20
C ALA A 140 4.03 13.32 -22.31
N GLU A 141 3.02 13.17 -23.13
CA GLU A 141 1.93 14.14 -23.31
C GLU A 141 0.62 13.39 -23.51
N ALA A 142 -0.47 13.95 -22.97
CA ALA A 142 -1.83 13.47 -23.17
C ALA A 142 -2.07 11.99 -22.78
N LEU A 143 -1.32 11.47 -21.79
CA LEU A 143 -1.55 10.13 -21.28
C LEU A 143 -2.94 10.04 -20.63
N PRO A 144 -3.66 8.91 -20.80
CA PRO A 144 -4.86 8.64 -20.03
C PRO A 144 -4.54 8.60 -18.53
N VAL A 145 -5.32 9.33 -17.72
CA VAL A 145 -5.12 9.45 -16.28
C VAL A 145 -6.07 8.52 -15.53
N ALA A 146 -5.56 7.82 -14.53
CA ALA A 146 -6.35 6.94 -13.69
C ALA A 146 -7.33 7.72 -12.81
N ARG A 147 -8.54 7.21 -12.68
CA ARG A 147 -9.51 7.72 -11.73
C ARG A 147 -9.17 7.18 -10.34
N LEU A 148 -8.79 8.05 -9.43
CA LEU A 148 -8.53 7.69 -8.05
C LEU A 148 -9.85 7.62 -7.25
N GLY A 149 -9.99 6.57 -6.46
CA GLY A 149 -11.03 6.39 -5.46
C GLY A 149 -10.55 6.77 -4.07
N SER A 150 -11.14 6.15 -3.04
CA SER A 150 -10.69 6.26 -1.65
C SER A 150 -10.67 4.87 -1.01
N SER A 151 -9.60 4.56 -0.32
CA SER A 151 -9.45 3.33 0.45
C SER A 151 -10.15 3.38 1.82
N ILE A 152 -10.51 4.58 2.29
CA ILE A 152 -11.19 4.77 3.60
C ILE A 152 -12.59 4.16 3.62
N ALA A 153 -13.27 4.15 2.46
CA ALA A 153 -14.64 3.63 2.35
C ALA A 153 -14.72 2.11 2.15
N LEU A 154 -13.59 1.44 1.95
CA LEU A 154 -13.53 -0.01 1.69
C LEU A 154 -14.00 -0.82 2.88
N ARG A 155 -14.60 -1.97 2.59
CA ARG A 155 -15.10 -2.93 3.58
C ARG A 155 -14.63 -4.34 3.24
N ILE A 156 -14.48 -5.17 4.26
CA ILE A 156 -14.31 -6.61 4.06
C ILE A 156 -15.54 -7.15 3.34
N GLY A 157 -15.30 -7.94 2.29
CA GLY A 157 -16.34 -8.44 1.41
C GLY A 157 -16.55 -7.64 0.12
N ASP A 158 -15.95 -6.45 -0.02
CA ASP A 158 -16.03 -5.69 -1.27
C ASP A 158 -15.30 -6.43 -2.39
N GLU A 159 -15.93 -6.49 -3.57
CA GLU A 159 -15.32 -7.01 -4.79
C GLU A 159 -14.38 -5.96 -5.39
N VAL A 160 -13.18 -6.42 -5.74
CA VAL A 160 -12.11 -5.60 -6.33
C VAL A 160 -11.42 -6.33 -7.46
N LEU A 161 -10.71 -5.59 -8.30
CA LEU A 161 -9.95 -6.12 -9.41
C LEU A 161 -8.50 -5.62 -9.33
N ALA A 162 -7.54 -6.52 -9.26
CA ALA A 162 -6.12 -6.21 -9.37
C ALA A 162 -5.69 -6.29 -10.84
N ILE A 163 -5.15 -5.20 -11.39
CA ILE A 163 -4.78 -5.09 -12.81
C ILE A 163 -3.31 -4.68 -12.92
N GLY A 164 -2.55 -5.42 -13.71
CA GLY A 164 -1.14 -5.12 -13.98
C GLY A 164 -0.50 -6.14 -14.92
N ASN A 165 0.79 -5.97 -15.22
CA ASN A 165 1.57 -6.72 -16.19
C ASN A 165 2.09 -8.05 -15.59
N ALA A 166 1.21 -9.02 -15.32
CA ALA A 166 1.60 -10.31 -14.76
C ALA A 166 2.63 -11.02 -15.65
N GLY A 167 3.70 -11.49 -15.04
CA GLY A 167 4.79 -12.19 -15.73
C GLY A 167 5.66 -11.29 -16.61
N GLY A 168 5.46 -9.97 -16.61
CA GLY A 168 6.27 -9.04 -17.42
C GLY A 168 6.06 -9.17 -18.92
N THR A 169 4.91 -9.70 -19.37
CA THR A 169 4.64 -10.01 -20.79
C THR A 169 4.34 -8.77 -21.65
N GLY A 170 4.12 -7.63 -21.01
CA GLY A 170 3.74 -6.39 -21.67
C GLY A 170 2.24 -6.15 -21.80
N SER A 171 1.43 -7.19 -21.64
CA SER A 171 -0.03 -7.10 -21.65
C SER A 171 -0.57 -7.15 -20.22
N PRO A 172 -1.47 -6.23 -19.83
CA PRO A 172 -2.06 -6.27 -18.51
C PRO A 172 -2.95 -7.50 -18.34
N THR A 173 -3.01 -8.00 -17.12
CA THR A 173 -3.92 -9.05 -16.70
C THR A 173 -4.72 -8.59 -15.50
N ALA A 174 -5.96 -9.02 -15.43
CA ALA A 174 -6.87 -8.70 -14.35
C ALA A 174 -7.16 -9.93 -13.50
N VAL A 175 -7.09 -9.76 -12.19
CA VAL A 175 -7.41 -10.79 -11.19
C VAL A 175 -8.49 -10.25 -10.27
N GLY A 176 -9.68 -10.86 -10.36
CA GLY A 176 -10.78 -10.58 -9.44
C GLY A 176 -10.49 -11.10 -8.06
N GLY A 177 -10.93 -10.40 -7.04
CA GLY A 177 -10.81 -10.80 -5.66
C GLY A 177 -11.84 -10.13 -4.76
N THR A 178 -11.86 -10.57 -3.52
CA THR A 178 -12.69 -9.99 -2.46
C THR A 178 -11.79 -9.52 -1.33
N ILE A 179 -12.05 -8.35 -0.77
CA ILE A 179 -11.27 -7.83 0.36
C ILE A 179 -11.49 -8.72 1.58
N THR A 180 -10.40 -9.23 2.15
CA THR A 180 -10.39 -10.08 3.33
C THR A 180 -9.74 -9.43 4.56
N GLY A 181 -8.97 -8.34 4.36
CA GLY A 181 -8.35 -7.56 5.42
C GLY A 181 -8.05 -6.14 4.98
N LEU A 182 -8.09 -5.17 5.92
CA LEU A 182 -7.85 -3.74 5.67
C LEU A 182 -6.67 -3.18 6.48
N ASP A 183 -6.04 -4.00 7.33
CA ASP A 183 -4.86 -3.65 8.15
C ASP A 183 -3.95 -4.89 8.28
N SER A 184 -3.72 -5.55 7.16
CA SER A 184 -2.88 -6.75 7.15
C SER A 184 -1.40 -6.38 7.21
N THR A 185 -0.62 -7.20 7.92
CA THR A 185 0.84 -7.10 7.97
C THR A 185 1.45 -8.31 7.27
N ILE A 186 2.36 -8.07 6.35
CA ILE A 186 3.06 -9.12 5.62
C ILE A 186 4.58 -8.95 5.74
N VAL A 187 5.29 -10.06 5.60
CA VAL A 187 6.74 -10.08 5.38
C VAL A 187 6.98 -10.25 3.90
N ALA A 188 7.19 -9.14 3.20
CA ALA A 188 7.61 -9.17 1.80
C ALA A 188 9.09 -9.54 1.70
N ARG A 189 9.43 -10.40 0.72
CA ARG A 189 10.81 -10.72 0.37
C ARG A 189 11.16 -9.97 -0.91
N ASP A 190 12.24 -9.22 -0.87
CA ASP A 190 12.79 -8.57 -2.05
C ASP A 190 13.48 -9.62 -2.94
N ALA A 191 13.15 -9.63 -4.24
CA ALA A 191 13.73 -10.60 -5.17
C ALA A 191 15.19 -10.25 -5.56
N ALA A 192 15.57 -8.97 -5.43
CA ALA A 192 16.89 -8.50 -5.87
C ALA A 192 17.99 -8.82 -4.84
N ASP A 193 17.71 -8.69 -3.54
CA ASP A 193 18.70 -8.87 -2.47
C ASP A 193 18.27 -9.85 -1.38
N LEU A 194 17.11 -10.53 -1.56
CA LEU A 194 16.51 -11.48 -0.63
C LEU A 194 16.22 -10.90 0.76
N SER A 195 16.31 -9.58 0.91
CA SER A 195 15.95 -8.89 2.14
C SER A 195 14.47 -9.10 2.49
N ARG A 196 14.16 -9.03 3.79
CA ARG A 196 12.80 -9.13 4.29
C ARG A 196 12.36 -7.77 4.80
N LYS A 197 11.14 -7.40 4.45
CA LYS A 197 10.53 -6.15 4.86
C LYS A 197 9.12 -6.40 5.36
N ASN A 198 8.78 -5.82 6.50
CA ASN A 198 7.40 -5.81 6.97
C ASN A 198 6.65 -4.67 6.28
N LEU A 199 5.57 -5.01 5.59
CA LEU A 199 4.58 -4.05 5.09
C LEU A 199 3.35 -4.15 5.98
N THR A 200 2.90 -3.04 6.52
CA THR A 200 1.76 -2.93 7.45
C THR A 200 0.66 -2.08 6.83
N GLY A 201 -0.56 -2.17 7.35
CA GLY A 201 -1.67 -1.38 6.84
C GLY A 201 -2.16 -1.80 5.46
N MET A 202 -1.86 -3.04 5.03
CA MET A 202 -2.16 -3.50 3.67
C MET A 202 -3.62 -3.91 3.52
N ILE A 203 -4.19 -3.63 2.36
CA ILE A 203 -5.42 -4.27 1.89
C ILE A 203 -5.06 -5.70 1.48
N GLU A 204 -5.69 -6.69 2.11
CA GLU A 204 -5.58 -8.10 1.72
C GLU A 204 -6.79 -8.50 0.88
N ILE A 205 -6.56 -9.21 -0.22
CA ILE A 205 -7.59 -9.72 -1.11
C ILE A 205 -7.45 -11.23 -1.30
N ALA A 206 -8.55 -11.95 -1.33
CA ALA A 206 -8.61 -13.31 -1.82
C ALA A 206 -8.52 -13.27 -3.35
N GLY A 207 -7.31 -13.44 -3.89
CA GLY A 207 -7.03 -13.34 -5.31
C GLY A 207 -5.60 -13.73 -5.64
N ALA A 208 -5.39 -14.42 -6.78
CA ALA A 208 -4.09 -14.92 -7.20
C ALA A 208 -3.25 -13.86 -7.92
N VAL A 209 -2.89 -12.78 -7.20
CA VAL A 209 -1.98 -11.75 -7.71
C VAL A 209 -0.63 -12.40 -8.05
N SER A 210 -0.01 -11.98 -9.13
CA SER A 210 1.21 -12.55 -9.67
C SER A 210 2.35 -11.52 -9.78
N ALA A 211 3.59 -12.00 -9.86
CA ALA A 211 4.75 -11.16 -10.13
C ALA A 211 4.54 -10.35 -11.43
N GLY A 212 4.95 -9.08 -11.42
CA GLY A 212 4.73 -8.13 -12.51
C GLY A 212 3.46 -7.27 -12.36
N GLN A 213 2.47 -7.70 -11.58
CA GLN A 213 1.32 -6.84 -11.23
C GLN A 213 1.68 -5.79 -10.15
N SER A 214 2.82 -5.94 -9.49
CA SER A 214 3.36 -4.95 -8.54
C SER A 214 3.44 -3.56 -9.14
N GLY A 215 2.94 -2.56 -8.43
CA GLY A 215 2.81 -1.17 -8.90
C GLY A 215 1.56 -0.91 -9.73
N GLY A 216 0.80 -1.96 -10.10
CA GLY A 216 -0.48 -1.85 -10.80
C GLY A 216 -1.63 -1.45 -9.87
N ALA A 217 -2.82 -1.34 -10.46
CA ALA A 217 -3.99 -0.84 -9.75
C ALA A 217 -4.80 -1.96 -9.09
N LEU A 218 -5.17 -1.74 -7.82
CA LEU A 218 -6.33 -2.38 -7.22
C LEU A 218 -7.52 -1.42 -7.40
N VAL A 219 -8.57 -1.85 -8.08
CA VAL A 219 -9.71 -0.99 -8.40
C VAL A 219 -11.01 -1.53 -7.87
N ASP A 220 -11.94 -0.63 -7.60
CA ASP A 220 -13.32 -0.98 -7.24
C ASP A 220 -14.13 -1.37 -8.48
N ARG A 221 -15.38 -1.78 -8.29
CA ARG A 221 -16.32 -2.14 -9.36
C ARG A 221 -16.62 -1.04 -10.38
N TYR A 222 -16.27 0.20 -10.07
CA TYR A 222 -16.45 1.35 -10.94
C TYR A 222 -15.15 1.74 -11.67
N GLY A 223 -14.07 0.98 -11.49
CA GLY A 223 -12.75 1.25 -12.05
C GLY A 223 -12.04 2.43 -11.38
N ALA A 224 -12.41 2.82 -10.16
CA ALA A 224 -11.62 3.77 -9.40
C ALA A 224 -10.50 3.05 -8.64
N VAL A 225 -9.29 3.59 -8.68
CA VAL A 225 -8.13 3.03 -7.99
C VAL A 225 -8.28 3.23 -6.49
N VAL A 226 -8.31 2.12 -5.74
CA VAL A 226 -8.44 2.08 -4.28
C VAL A 226 -7.18 1.56 -3.59
N GLY A 227 -6.21 1.06 -4.37
CA GLY A 227 -4.91 0.62 -3.85
C GLY A 227 -3.87 0.43 -4.95
N VAL A 228 -2.61 0.29 -4.53
CA VAL A 228 -1.46 -0.05 -5.38
C VAL A 228 -1.03 -1.47 -5.06
N VAL A 229 -1.07 -2.35 -6.05
CA VAL A 229 -0.68 -3.75 -5.87
C VAL A 229 0.79 -3.85 -5.49
N ALA A 230 1.11 -4.53 -4.39
CA ALA A 230 2.47 -4.58 -3.85
C ALA A 230 3.05 -5.99 -3.79
N ALA A 231 2.27 -7.00 -3.43
CA ALA A 231 2.80 -8.34 -3.18
C ALA A 231 1.76 -9.44 -3.39
N ALA A 232 2.26 -10.67 -3.53
CA ALA A 232 1.47 -11.89 -3.56
C ALA A 232 2.05 -12.90 -2.55
N SER A 233 1.17 -13.69 -1.93
CA SER A 233 1.57 -14.80 -1.06
C SER A 233 1.31 -16.17 -1.69
N GLY A 234 1.18 -16.23 -3.04
CA GLY A 234 0.64 -17.37 -3.75
C GLY A 234 1.38 -18.68 -3.50
N GLU A 235 2.68 -18.73 -3.74
CA GLU A 235 3.45 -19.98 -3.68
C GLU A 235 3.50 -20.60 -2.27
N VAL A 236 3.80 -19.79 -1.25
CA VAL A 236 3.90 -20.30 0.13
C VAL A 236 2.54 -20.74 0.67
N ARG A 237 1.46 -20.01 0.36
CA ARG A 237 0.11 -20.37 0.81
C ARG A 237 -0.40 -21.62 0.10
N GLN A 238 -0.15 -21.77 -1.21
CA GLN A 238 -0.51 -22.97 -1.97
C GLN A 238 0.20 -24.23 -1.42
N LEU A 239 1.50 -24.11 -1.08
CA LEU A 239 2.24 -25.20 -0.42
C LEU A 239 1.64 -25.59 0.93
N LEU A 240 0.98 -24.66 1.61
CA LEU A 240 0.28 -24.88 2.89
C LEU A 240 -1.20 -25.25 2.70
N GLY A 241 -1.67 -25.48 1.46
CA GLY A 241 -3.06 -25.79 1.15
C GLY A 241 -4.05 -24.64 1.46
N ARG A 242 -3.56 -23.38 1.41
CA ARG A 242 -4.38 -22.17 1.61
C ARG A 242 -4.58 -21.45 0.28
N ASP A 243 -5.72 -20.78 0.15
CA ASP A 243 -6.00 -19.94 -1.02
C ASP A 243 -4.97 -18.80 -1.14
N PRO A 244 -4.60 -18.43 -2.39
CA PRO A 244 -3.67 -17.34 -2.63
C PRO A 244 -4.27 -16.01 -2.14
N SER A 245 -3.43 -15.16 -1.57
CA SER A 245 -3.79 -13.77 -1.21
C SER A 245 -2.90 -12.79 -1.97
N GLY A 246 -3.52 -11.70 -2.41
CA GLY A 246 -2.84 -10.51 -2.90
C GLY A 246 -2.87 -9.40 -1.85
N TYR A 247 -1.93 -8.47 -1.93
CA TYR A 247 -1.81 -7.34 -1.02
C TYR A 247 -1.60 -6.05 -1.80
N ALA A 248 -2.25 -4.99 -1.34
CA ALA A 248 -2.11 -3.66 -1.94
C ALA A 248 -1.92 -2.59 -0.86
N VAL A 249 -1.16 -1.56 -1.18
CA VAL A 249 -1.06 -0.34 -0.37
C VAL A 249 -2.34 0.46 -0.57
N PRO A 250 -3.04 0.91 0.48
CA PRO A 250 -4.22 1.77 0.35
C PRO A 250 -3.92 3.03 -0.48
N ILE A 251 -4.82 3.43 -1.37
CA ILE A 251 -4.57 4.58 -2.26
C ILE A 251 -4.40 5.89 -1.50
N ASP A 252 -5.12 6.08 -0.39
CA ASP A 252 -5.01 7.29 0.42
C ASP A 252 -3.61 7.43 1.05
N ASP A 253 -3.00 6.30 1.48
CA ASP A 253 -1.64 6.24 2.01
C ASP A 253 -0.60 6.45 0.90
N ALA A 254 -0.78 5.80 -0.25
CA ALA A 254 0.08 6.01 -1.41
C ALA A 254 0.07 7.48 -1.85
N MET A 255 -1.10 8.12 -1.87
CA MET A 255 -1.22 9.54 -2.23
C MET A 255 -0.69 10.47 -1.14
N ALA A 256 -0.60 10.05 0.13
CA ALA A 256 0.11 10.80 1.16
C ALA A 256 1.62 10.85 0.85
N VAL A 257 2.22 9.72 0.46
CA VAL A 257 3.62 9.67 0.00
C VAL A 257 3.83 10.54 -1.24
N VAL A 258 2.92 10.46 -2.24
CA VAL A 258 2.99 11.29 -3.46
C VAL A 258 2.95 12.78 -3.12
N ARG A 259 2.07 13.21 -2.22
CA ARG A 259 2.01 14.62 -1.76
C ARG A 259 3.31 15.04 -1.10
N GLN A 260 3.92 14.18 -0.28
CA GLN A 260 5.21 14.45 0.37
C GLN A 260 6.33 14.60 -0.66
N ILE A 261 6.39 13.71 -1.66
CA ILE A 261 7.38 13.81 -2.75
C ILE A 261 7.18 15.11 -3.53
N ARG A 262 5.95 15.45 -3.90
CA ARG A 262 5.62 16.69 -4.63
C ARG A 262 5.92 17.97 -3.84
N SER A 263 5.94 17.90 -2.51
CA SER A 263 6.36 19.04 -1.67
C SER A 263 7.83 19.39 -1.80
N GLY A 264 8.64 18.48 -2.38
CA GLY A 264 10.10 18.66 -2.50
C GLY A 264 10.86 18.48 -1.18
N THR A 265 10.18 18.18 -0.07
CA THR A 265 10.78 18.07 1.27
C THR A 265 10.95 16.60 1.64
N PRO A 266 12.18 16.07 1.78
CA PRO A 266 12.39 14.70 2.23
C PRO A 266 12.07 14.55 3.72
N THR A 267 11.75 13.30 4.14
CA THR A 267 11.56 12.93 5.55
C THR A 267 12.40 11.70 5.89
N ASP A 268 12.33 11.23 7.13
CA ASP A 268 13.04 10.01 7.56
C ASP A 268 12.63 8.77 6.74
N THR A 269 11.43 8.74 6.17
CA THR A 269 10.92 7.62 5.36
C THR A 269 10.82 7.94 3.88
N VAL A 270 10.52 9.19 3.51
CA VAL A 270 10.33 9.63 2.13
C VAL A 270 11.59 10.29 1.57
N GLN A 271 12.19 9.62 0.60
CA GLN A 271 13.26 10.17 -0.22
C GLN A 271 12.65 11.04 -1.32
N VAL A 272 13.24 12.22 -1.59
CA VAL A 272 12.81 13.13 -2.66
C VAL A 272 14.00 13.49 -3.54
N GLY A 273 13.82 13.37 -4.85
CA GLY A 273 14.86 13.67 -5.85
C GLY A 273 15.97 12.62 -5.90
N PRO A 274 17.16 12.96 -6.41
CA PRO A 274 18.28 12.03 -6.57
C PRO A 274 18.70 11.41 -5.24
N THR A 275 18.88 10.08 -5.23
CA THR A 275 19.30 9.33 -4.05
C THR A 275 20.77 9.57 -3.77
N ALA A 276 21.10 9.97 -2.54
CA ALA A 276 22.47 9.99 -2.04
C ALA A 276 22.86 8.61 -1.52
N THR A 277 24.04 8.12 -1.89
CA THR A 277 24.54 6.84 -1.40
C THR A 277 25.87 6.95 -0.68
N LEU A 278 25.99 6.20 0.40
CA LEU A 278 27.24 5.95 1.10
C LEU A 278 27.98 4.74 0.51
N GLY A 279 27.25 3.79 -0.07
CA GLY A 279 27.81 2.60 -0.69
C GLY A 279 28.22 1.53 0.31
N ILE A 280 27.35 1.20 1.26
CA ILE A 280 27.54 0.15 2.26
C ILE A 280 26.37 -0.83 2.33
N LEU A 281 26.64 -2.04 2.75
CA LEU A 281 25.64 -2.96 3.30
C LEU A 281 25.77 -2.97 4.81
N THR A 282 24.65 -2.89 5.52
CA THR A 282 24.64 -2.81 6.98
C THR A 282 23.58 -3.68 7.60
N THR A 283 23.88 -4.18 8.80
CA THR A 283 22.94 -4.84 9.72
C THR A 283 22.90 -4.07 11.04
N ASP A 284 21.89 -4.38 11.86
CA ASP A 284 21.85 -3.84 13.23
C ASP A 284 22.96 -4.47 14.07
N ASP A 285 23.72 -3.64 14.79
CA ASP A 285 24.68 -4.12 15.76
C ASP A 285 24.02 -4.45 17.09
N ARG A 286 24.54 -5.45 17.84
CA ARG A 286 23.98 -5.92 19.11
C ARG A 286 24.03 -4.86 20.21
N ASP A 287 25.07 -4.05 20.21
CA ASP A 287 25.32 -3.00 21.20
C ASP A 287 24.76 -1.65 20.76
N GLY A 288 24.01 -1.63 19.63
CA GLY A 288 23.44 -0.45 18.99
C GLY A 288 24.34 0.16 17.94
N GLY A 289 23.72 0.67 16.88
CA GLY A 289 24.41 1.20 15.72
C GLY A 289 24.11 0.41 14.44
N ALA A 290 24.69 0.88 13.33
CA ALA A 290 24.66 0.21 12.03
C ALA A 290 26.03 -0.40 11.75
N ARG A 291 26.13 -1.72 11.85
CA ARG A 291 27.39 -2.44 11.54
C ARG A 291 27.58 -2.52 10.03
N ILE A 292 28.77 -2.20 9.58
CA ILE A 292 29.18 -2.31 8.19
C ILE A 292 29.51 -3.77 7.90
N ASP A 293 28.69 -4.43 7.06
CA ASP A 293 28.95 -5.78 6.59
C ASP A 293 29.79 -5.77 5.30
N LEU A 294 29.67 -4.70 4.50
CA LEU A 294 30.47 -4.48 3.29
C LEU A 294 30.54 -2.99 2.94
N ALA A 295 31.73 -2.48 2.66
CA ALA A 295 31.93 -1.19 1.97
C ALA A 295 32.18 -1.48 0.48
N ILE A 296 31.23 -1.07 -0.39
CA ILE A 296 31.26 -1.40 -1.81
C ILE A 296 32.41 -0.67 -2.49
N HIS A 297 33.27 -1.44 -3.18
CA HIS A 297 34.45 -0.90 -3.86
C HIS A 297 34.08 0.23 -4.86
N GLY A 298 34.82 1.32 -4.82
CA GLY A 298 34.63 2.49 -5.69
C GLY A 298 33.54 3.46 -5.23
N LEU A 299 32.77 3.12 -4.17
CA LEU A 299 31.76 4.02 -3.60
C LEU A 299 32.29 4.82 -2.40
N PRO A 300 31.61 5.87 -1.95
CA PRO A 300 32.10 6.81 -0.95
C PRO A 300 32.66 6.21 0.33
N ALA A 301 31.98 5.23 0.90
CA ALA A 301 32.45 4.59 2.13
C ALA A 301 33.80 3.88 1.96
N HIS A 302 33.97 3.13 0.88
CA HIS A 302 35.23 2.47 0.56
C HIS A 302 36.35 3.48 0.32
N ALA A 303 36.06 4.58 -0.45
CA ALA A 303 37.01 5.65 -0.71
C ALA A 303 37.43 6.40 0.56
N ALA A 304 36.53 6.50 1.54
CA ALA A 304 36.79 7.12 2.85
C ALA A 304 37.44 6.14 3.87
N GLY A 305 37.74 4.90 3.45
CA GLY A 305 38.37 3.90 4.30
C GLY A 305 37.49 3.36 5.42
N LEU A 306 36.20 3.25 5.19
CA LEU A 306 35.30 2.51 6.08
C LEU A 306 35.51 1.03 5.87
N ASN A 307 35.58 0.27 6.96
CA ASN A 307 35.91 -1.16 6.91
C ASN A 307 34.74 -2.02 7.41
N GLU A 308 34.71 -3.25 6.93
CA GLU A 308 33.84 -4.30 7.44
C GLU A 308 34.07 -4.50 8.95
N GLY A 309 32.96 -4.68 9.70
CA GLY A 309 32.96 -4.86 11.15
C GLY A 309 32.98 -3.54 11.95
N GLU A 310 33.22 -2.39 11.35
CA GLU A 310 33.00 -1.11 12.03
C GLU A 310 31.51 -0.83 12.18
N VAL A 311 31.15 -0.13 13.26
CA VAL A 311 29.77 0.22 13.58
C VAL A 311 29.60 1.73 13.52
N ILE A 312 28.67 2.21 12.69
CA ILE A 312 28.29 3.63 12.64
C ILE A 312 27.33 3.89 13.80
N VAL A 313 27.75 4.74 14.74
CA VAL A 313 27.00 5.08 15.95
C VAL A 313 26.39 6.48 15.92
N ALA A 314 26.85 7.36 15.05
CA ALA A 314 26.23 8.67 14.82
C ALA A 314 26.48 9.18 13.39
N VAL A 315 25.58 10.04 12.90
CA VAL A 315 25.69 10.82 11.66
C VAL A 315 25.50 12.30 12.02
N ASP A 316 26.50 13.14 11.73
CA ASP A 316 26.52 14.57 12.06
C ASP A 316 26.18 14.86 13.53
N GLY A 317 26.65 13.99 14.45
CA GLY A 317 26.42 14.06 15.88
C GLY A 317 25.03 13.57 16.33
N ARG A 318 24.16 13.11 15.43
CA ARG A 318 22.87 12.47 15.76
C ARG A 318 23.09 10.98 15.97
N PRO A 319 22.68 10.39 17.11
CA PRO A 319 22.87 8.98 17.36
C PRO A 319 22.14 8.09 16.33
N VAL A 320 22.79 7.03 15.92
CA VAL A 320 22.26 5.97 15.06
C VAL A 320 22.20 4.69 15.88
N ALA A 321 21.00 4.23 16.18
CA ALA A 321 20.79 3.00 16.97
C ALA A 321 20.65 1.73 16.12
N THR A 322 20.32 1.86 14.82
CA THR A 322 20.03 0.75 13.92
C THR A 322 20.41 1.11 12.47
N ALA A 323 20.52 0.11 11.61
CA ALA A 323 20.67 0.30 10.16
C ALA A 323 19.50 1.11 9.56
N LYS A 324 18.28 0.92 10.09
CA LYS A 324 17.11 1.73 9.71
C LYS A 324 17.29 3.22 10.08
N ALA A 325 17.83 3.51 11.27
CA ALA A 325 18.10 4.89 11.69
C ALA A 325 19.20 5.55 10.83
N LEU A 326 20.21 4.78 10.43
CA LEU A 326 21.22 5.25 9.47
C LEU A 326 20.58 5.61 8.12
N ARG A 327 19.73 4.73 7.59
CA ARG A 327 19.01 4.99 6.33
C ARG A 327 18.18 6.28 6.44
N ALA A 328 17.42 6.46 7.51
CA ALA A 328 16.63 7.66 7.76
C ALA A 328 17.51 8.93 7.79
N ALA A 329 18.69 8.88 8.42
CA ALA A 329 19.63 9.99 8.45
C ALA A 329 20.20 10.33 7.06
N LEU A 330 20.31 9.33 6.16
CA LEU A 330 20.80 9.52 4.80
C LEU A 330 19.68 9.92 3.81
N ASN A 331 18.43 9.55 4.05
CA ASN A 331 17.30 9.87 3.16
C ASN A 331 17.10 11.38 2.94
N VAL A 332 17.44 12.19 3.92
CA VAL A 332 17.33 13.66 3.82
C VAL A 332 18.53 14.31 3.11
N ARG A 333 19.53 13.54 2.71
CA ARG A 333 20.75 14.02 2.07
C ARG A 333 20.64 13.99 0.55
N LYS A 334 21.50 14.81 -0.09
CA LYS A 334 21.62 14.86 -1.55
C LYS A 334 23.01 14.37 -1.97
N PRO A 335 23.16 13.91 -3.22
CA PRO A 335 24.50 13.69 -3.78
C PRO A 335 25.38 14.92 -3.62
N ASN A 336 26.64 14.70 -3.27
CA ASN A 336 27.68 15.68 -2.91
C ASN A 336 27.54 16.29 -1.50
N ASP A 337 26.53 15.96 -0.72
CA ASP A 337 26.53 16.32 0.71
C ASP A 337 27.68 15.60 1.42
N VAL A 338 28.32 16.33 2.37
CA VAL A 338 29.31 15.74 3.25
C VAL A 338 28.67 15.40 4.57
N VAL A 339 28.78 14.11 4.97
CA VAL A 339 28.31 13.62 6.27
C VAL A 339 29.49 13.24 7.15
N ARG A 340 29.39 13.55 8.44
CA ARG A 340 30.36 13.12 9.44
C ARG A 340 29.83 11.88 10.15
N LEU A 341 30.58 10.78 10.04
CA LEU A 341 30.23 9.49 10.64
C LEU A 341 31.11 9.27 11.87
N ASP A 342 30.50 9.01 13.02
CA ASP A 342 31.20 8.52 14.20
C ASP A 342 31.12 6.99 14.20
N LEU A 343 32.30 6.36 14.26
CA LEU A 343 32.49 4.93 14.09
C LEU A 343 33.10 4.32 15.35
N THR A 344 32.70 3.11 15.67
CA THR A 344 33.36 2.25 16.67
C THR A 344 33.80 0.94 16.01
N GLY A 345 34.92 0.38 16.43
CA GLY A 345 35.42 -0.86 15.86
C GLY A 345 36.66 -1.37 16.57
N PRO A 346 37.33 -2.40 16.03
CA PRO A 346 38.54 -3.01 16.64
C PRO A 346 39.68 -2.02 16.85
N GLY A 347 39.73 -0.94 16.05
CA GLY A 347 40.71 0.14 16.18
C GLY A 347 40.33 1.25 17.14
N GLY A 348 39.24 1.11 17.89
CA GLY A 348 38.70 2.15 18.77
C GLY A 348 37.63 3.02 18.08
N GLN A 349 37.44 4.22 18.66
CA GLN A 349 36.49 5.21 18.10
C GLN A 349 37.22 6.16 17.14
N ARG A 350 36.56 6.48 16.02
CA ARG A 350 37.05 7.45 15.05
C ARG A 350 35.90 8.20 14.37
N THR A 351 36.18 9.37 13.88
CA THR A 351 35.26 10.16 13.07
C THR A 351 35.77 10.28 11.65
N VAL A 352 34.90 10.08 10.66
CA VAL A 352 35.26 10.17 9.24
C VAL A 352 34.24 11.05 8.53
N SER A 353 34.71 12.00 7.71
CA SER A 353 33.86 12.79 6.82
C SER A 353 33.80 12.10 5.46
N VAL A 354 32.59 11.90 4.95
CA VAL A 354 32.35 11.22 3.67
C VAL A 354 31.47 12.08 2.78
N THR A 355 31.93 12.35 1.56
CA THR A 355 31.09 12.96 0.52
C THR A 355 30.25 11.91 -0.14
N LEU A 356 28.92 12.03 -0.07
CA LEU A 356 27.98 11.09 -0.67
C LEU A 356 27.98 11.23 -2.20
N SER A 357 27.81 10.13 -2.91
CA SER A 357 27.62 10.13 -4.38
C SER A 357 26.15 9.93 -4.76
N ALA A 358 25.83 10.19 -6.02
CA ALA A 358 24.55 9.72 -6.57
C ALA A 358 24.53 8.19 -6.61
N GLY A 359 23.39 7.61 -6.27
CA GLY A 359 23.17 6.18 -6.31
C GLY A 359 21.75 5.83 -6.77
N PRO A 360 21.50 4.54 -7.00
CA PRO A 360 20.17 4.07 -7.35
C PRO A 360 19.21 4.21 -6.15
N PRO A 361 17.90 4.15 -6.39
CA PRO A 361 16.90 3.99 -5.32
C PRO A 361 17.21 2.77 -4.46
N ASN A 362 17.13 2.87 -3.12
CA ASN A 362 17.59 1.82 -2.20
C ASN A 362 16.61 1.53 -1.04
#